data_08df4a8efce9ea1beca8d31e7822a3d3
#
_entry.id   08df4a8efce9ea1beca8d31e7822a3d3
#
_cell.length_a   1.000
_cell.length_b   1.000
_cell.length_c   1.000
_cell.angle_alpha   90.00
_cell.angle_beta   90.00
_cell.angle_gamma   90.00
#
_symmetry.space_group_name_H-M   'P 1'
#
loop_
_entity.id
_entity.type
_entity.pdbx_description
1 polymer ?
#
loop_
_entity_poly.entity_id
_entity_poly.type
_entity_poly.pdbx_seq_one_letter_code
_entity_poly.pdbx_strand_id
1 'polypeptide(L)'
;PDSIRRECEASLRRLGVERIDLYQFHWPDDTGTAVEDSWDTMLRLMQEGKVRWGGVCNFDVGLLNRCAARGGLQSLQPPFSPIRRKVAGAELPWCAAHGVGVIAYSPMQSGLLTDGFSAARLAALPPDDYRHRGSEFTPPRFAPNLALRDGLAPVAKRHGCSIGEIAIAWVLAWPA
;
A
#
# COMPACT_ATOMS: atom_id res chain seq x y z
N PRO A 1 5.82 -20.07 9.17
CA PRO A 1 6.95 -19.56 9.98
C PRO A 1 8.31 -19.79 9.31
N ASP A 2 8.68 -21.02 8.93
CA ASP A 2 10.00 -21.33 8.35
C ASP A 2 10.24 -20.65 7.01
N SER A 3 9.22 -20.48 6.17
CA SER A 3 9.31 -19.74 4.92
C SER A 3 9.67 -18.27 5.15
N ILE A 4 9.06 -17.62 6.14
CA ILE A 4 9.32 -16.22 6.51
C ILE A 4 10.80 -16.02 6.86
N ARG A 5 11.36 -16.92 7.66
CA ARG A 5 12.78 -16.87 8.03
C ARG A 5 13.69 -17.03 6.81
N ARG A 6 13.44 -18.07 6.00
CA ARG A 6 14.23 -18.30 4.77
C ARG A 6 14.18 -17.11 3.82
N GLU A 7 13.00 -16.51 3.62
CA GLU A 7 12.81 -15.34 2.74
C GLU A 7 13.53 -14.09 3.28
N CYS A 8 13.48 -13.87 4.59
CA CYS A 8 14.21 -12.78 5.24
C CYS A 8 15.73 -12.95 5.04
N GLU A 9 16.26 -14.15 5.31
CA GLU A 9 17.69 -14.45 5.15
C GLU A 9 18.13 -14.40 3.68
N ALA A 10 17.26 -14.82 2.75
CA ALA A 10 17.52 -14.66 1.32
C ALA A 10 17.53 -13.18 0.91
N SER A 11 16.65 -12.36 1.49
CA SER A 11 16.63 -10.91 1.26
C SER A 11 17.89 -10.22 1.78
N LEU A 12 18.34 -10.56 2.99
CA LEU A 12 19.60 -10.06 3.57
C LEU A 12 20.78 -10.36 2.64
N ARG A 13 20.88 -11.61 2.15
CA ARG A 13 21.95 -11.99 1.20
C ARG A 13 21.88 -11.23 -0.11
N ARG A 14 20.68 -11.06 -0.70
CA ARG A 14 20.50 -10.32 -1.96
C ARG A 14 20.82 -8.83 -1.82
N LEU A 15 20.46 -8.24 -0.69
CA LEU A 15 20.75 -6.83 -0.40
C LEU A 15 22.20 -6.59 0.04
N GLY A 16 22.94 -7.63 0.45
CA GLY A 16 24.30 -7.50 0.96
C GLY A 16 24.37 -6.76 2.31
N VAL A 17 23.35 -6.88 3.15
CA VAL A 17 23.25 -6.22 4.45
C VAL A 17 23.05 -7.23 5.58
N GLU A 18 23.46 -6.86 6.78
CA GLU A 18 23.27 -7.69 7.98
C GLU A 18 21.89 -7.47 8.60
N ARG A 19 21.23 -6.32 8.33
CA ARG A 19 19.93 -5.96 8.87
C ARG A 19 19.07 -5.24 7.85
N ILE A 20 17.79 -5.61 7.78
CA ILE A 20 16.76 -4.91 7.01
C ILE A 20 16.11 -3.87 7.92
N ASP A 21 16.02 -2.61 7.49
CA ASP A 21 15.40 -1.56 8.30
C ASP A 21 13.88 -1.75 8.44
N LEU A 22 13.19 -2.08 7.37
CA LEU A 22 11.75 -2.38 7.38
C LEU A 22 11.46 -3.64 6.60
N TYR A 23 10.88 -4.64 7.25
CA TYR A 23 10.43 -5.88 6.63
C TYR A 23 8.92 -6.03 6.81
N GLN A 24 8.19 -6.28 5.72
CA GLN A 24 6.72 -6.26 5.73
C GLN A 24 6.14 -7.55 5.16
N PHE A 25 5.08 -8.07 5.78
CA PHE A 25 4.25 -9.07 5.15
C PHE A 25 3.46 -8.44 4.00
N HIS A 26 3.61 -8.98 2.79
CA HIS A 26 3.02 -8.40 1.57
C HIS A 26 1.49 -8.56 1.52
N TRP A 27 0.97 -9.70 2.02
CA TRP A 27 -0.45 -10.02 2.12
C TRP A 27 -0.73 -10.83 3.38
N PRO A 28 -1.97 -10.78 3.89
CA PRO A 28 -2.45 -11.78 4.86
C PRO A 28 -2.32 -13.19 4.28
N ASP A 29 -2.03 -14.16 5.16
CA ASP A 29 -2.01 -15.57 4.78
C ASP A 29 -3.44 -16.06 4.48
N ASP A 30 -3.64 -16.73 3.36
CA ASP A 30 -4.90 -17.32 2.92
C ASP A 30 -4.87 -18.87 2.96
N THR A 31 -3.76 -19.45 3.46
CA THR A 31 -3.57 -20.91 3.52
C THR A 31 -3.96 -21.52 4.87
N GLY A 32 -4.41 -20.68 5.81
CA GLY A 32 -4.88 -21.11 7.13
C GLY A 32 -3.83 -21.02 8.25
N THR A 33 -2.65 -20.45 7.99
CA THR A 33 -1.68 -20.15 9.05
C THR A 33 -2.22 -18.98 9.89
N ALA A 34 -2.25 -19.16 11.22
CA ALA A 34 -2.64 -18.08 12.12
C ALA A 34 -1.68 -16.88 11.97
N VAL A 35 -2.24 -15.68 11.93
CA VAL A 35 -1.43 -14.47 11.81
C VAL A 35 -0.45 -14.30 12.96
N GLU A 36 -0.81 -14.77 14.16
CA GLU A 36 0.03 -14.77 15.34
C GLU A 36 1.32 -15.57 15.13
N ASP A 37 1.23 -16.77 14.55
CA ASP A 37 2.40 -17.63 14.29
C ASP A 37 3.38 -16.97 13.31
N SER A 38 2.82 -16.32 12.28
CA SER A 38 3.59 -15.54 11.31
C SER A 38 4.22 -14.33 11.98
N TRP A 39 3.44 -13.59 12.78
CA TRP A 39 3.90 -12.36 13.43
C TRP A 39 4.94 -12.66 14.53
N ASP A 40 4.80 -13.74 15.30
CA ASP A 40 5.80 -14.19 16.26
C ASP A 40 7.15 -14.50 15.58
N THR A 41 7.11 -14.99 14.34
CA THR A 41 8.33 -15.19 13.55
C THR A 41 8.98 -13.84 13.16
N MET A 42 8.19 -12.83 12.81
CA MET A 42 8.67 -11.46 12.60
C MET A 42 9.35 -10.90 13.87
N LEU A 43 8.69 -11.05 15.02
CA LEU A 43 9.24 -10.60 16.31
C LEU A 43 10.58 -11.27 16.65
N ARG A 44 10.72 -12.58 16.38
CA ARG A 44 12.00 -13.28 16.55
C ARG A 44 13.09 -12.74 15.64
N LEU A 45 12.77 -12.45 14.37
CA LEU A 45 13.74 -11.84 13.43
C LEU A 45 14.18 -10.44 13.90
N MET A 46 13.27 -9.68 14.50
CA MET A 46 13.59 -8.38 15.12
C MET A 46 14.48 -8.55 16.36
N GLN A 47 14.18 -9.51 17.25
CA GLN A 47 15.00 -9.84 18.42
C GLN A 47 16.40 -10.31 18.04
N GLU A 48 16.53 -11.05 16.95
CA GLU A 48 17.82 -11.51 16.39
C GLU A 48 18.61 -10.38 15.71
N GLY A 49 18.04 -9.18 15.60
CA GLY A 49 18.66 -8.03 14.93
C GLY A 49 18.70 -8.09 13.40
N LYS A 50 18.08 -9.11 12.79
CA LYS A 50 17.97 -9.24 11.32
C LYS A 50 17.02 -8.24 10.70
N VAL A 51 16.02 -7.82 11.45
CA VAL A 51 15.02 -6.82 11.06
C VAL A 51 14.95 -5.75 12.14
N ARG A 52 14.93 -4.48 11.75
CA ARG A 52 14.79 -3.37 12.69
C ARG A 52 13.32 -3.09 13.02
N TRP A 53 12.49 -2.97 11.99
CA TRP A 53 11.07 -2.65 12.09
C TRP A 53 10.23 -3.66 11.31
N GLY A 54 9.17 -4.17 11.95
CA GLY A 54 8.20 -5.06 11.32
C GLY A 54 6.96 -4.30 10.85
N GLY A 55 6.40 -4.69 9.72
CA GLY A 55 5.17 -4.12 9.19
C GLY A 55 4.34 -5.10 8.39
N VAL A 56 3.19 -4.63 7.93
CA VAL A 56 2.24 -5.43 7.14
C VAL A 56 1.68 -4.62 5.98
N CYS A 57 1.25 -5.31 4.92
CA CYS A 57 0.54 -4.73 3.79
C CYS A 57 -0.87 -5.34 3.69
N ASN A 58 -1.85 -4.51 3.33
CA ASN A 58 -3.21 -4.97 3.03
C ASN A 58 -3.95 -5.66 4.19
N PHE A 59 -3.58 -5.40 5.43
CA PHE A 59 -4.26 -5.92 6.62
C PHE A 59 -5.44 -5.01 6.97
N ASP A 60 -6.55 -5.62 7.38
CA ASP A 60 -7.68 -4.93 7.98
C ASP A 60 -7.45 -4.69 9.49
N VAL A 61 -8.34 -3.92 10.12
CA VAL A 61 -8.25 -3.59 11.55
C VAL A 61 -8.28 -4.84 12.45
N GLY A 62 -8.99 -5.90 12.05
CA GLY A 62 -9.02 -7.15 12.79
C GLY A 62 -7.65 -7.80 12.87
N LEU A 63 -6.96 -7.91 11.75
CA LEU A 63 -5.60 -8.44 11.67
C LEU A 63 -4.57 -7.51 12.32
N LEU A 64 -4.74 -6.18 12.15
CA LEU A 64 -3.88 -5.19 12.82
C LEU A 64 -3.94 -5.32 14.34
N ASN A 65 -5.13 -5.47 14.92
CA ASN A 65 -5.30 -5.71 16.36
C ASN A 65 -4.59 -6.97 16.82
N ARG A 66 -4.68 -8.05 16.06
CA ARG A 66 -4.04 -9.34 16.39
C ARG A 66 -2.53 -9.23 16.38
N CYS A 67 -1.93 -8.52 15.41
CA CYS A 67 -0.49 -8.26 15.37
C CYS A 67 -0.09 -7.29 16.50
N ALA A 68 -0.83 -6.21 16.72
CA ALA A 68 -0.53 -5.20 17.74
C ALA A 68 -0.58 -5.78 19.17
N ALA A 69 -1.49 -6.72 19.44
CA ALA A 69 -1.56 -7.42 20.72
C ALA A 69 -0.28 -8.20 21.05
N ARG A 70 0.50 -8.59 20.05
CA ARG A 70 1.82 -9.23 20.21
C ARG A 70 2.96 -8.21 20.32
N GLY A 71 2.70 -6.93 19.97
CA GLY A 71 3.69 -5.87 19.91
C GLY A 71 4.47 -5.81 18.61
N GLY A 72 5.34 -4.79 18.49
CA GLY A 72 6.31 -4.68 17.39
C GLY A 72 5.77 -4.27 16.03
N LEU A 73 4.47 -3.97 15.88
CA LEU A 73 3.90 -3.48 14.63
C LEU A 73 4.22 -2.00 14.43
N GLN A 74 4.95 -1.67 13.37
CA GLN A 74 5.45 -0.31 13.12
C GLN A 74 4.88 0.34 11.86
N SER A 75 4.41 -0.47 10.89
CA SER A 75 3.87 0.10 9.64
C SER A 75 2.76 -0.73 9.05
N LEU A 76 1.83 -0.01 8.38
CA LEU A 76 0.84 -0.57 7.47
C LEU A 76 1.09 -0.01 6.07
N GLN A 77 1.10 -0.89 5.05
CA GLN A 77 1.15 -0.46 3.65
C GLN A 77 -0.17 -0.81 2.93
N PRO A 78 -1.13 0.13 2.87
CA PRO A 78 -2.41 -0.06 2.19
C PRO A 78 -2.45 0.62 0.83
N PRO A 79 -3.37 0.22 -0.09
CA PRO A 79 -3.69 1.03 -1.27
C PRO A 79 -4.44 2.28 -0.85
N PHE A 80 -3.94 3.46 -1.24
CA PHE A 80 -4.62 4.71 -0.91
C PHE A 80 -4.43 5.77 -2.00
N SER A 81 -5.52 6.32 -2.49
CA SER A 81 -5.53 7.36 -3.53
C SER A 81 -6.85 8.12 -3.49
N PRO A 82 -6.99 9.25 -4.22
CA PRO A 82 -8.27 9.92 -4.42
C PRO A 82 -9.40 9.02 -4.95
N ILE A 83 -9.07 7.89 -5.59
CA ILE A 83 -10.02 6.88 -6.08
C ILE A 83 -10.26 5.79 -5.03
N ARG A 84 -9.22 5.22 -4.44
CA ARG A 84 -9.29 4.11 -3.48
C ARG A 84 -9.19 4.63 -2.05
N ARG A 85 -10.33 4.96 -1.44
CA ARG A 85 -10.43 5.65 -0.14
C ARG A 85 -10.84 4.74 1.02
N LYS A 86 -11.11 3.45 0.78
CA LYS A 86 -11.69 2.55 1.78
C LYS A 86 -10.95 2.59 3.12
N VAL A 87 -9.63 2.56 3.08
CA VAL A 87 -8.77 2.52 4.28
C VAL A 87 -8.87 3.78 5.16
N ALA A 88 -9.36 4.89 4.60
CA ALA A 88 -9.57 6.11 5.38
C ALA A 88 -10.70 5.99 6.43
N GLY A 89 -11.60 5.01 6.27
CA GLY A 89 -12.72 4.80 7.19
C GLY A 89 -12.37 4.07 8.48
N ALA A 90 -11.34 3.24 8.47
CA ALA A 90 -10.99 2.41 9.62
C ALA A 90 -9.48 2.26 9.83
N GLU A 91 -8.73 1.81 8.82
CA GLU A 91 -7.32 1.46 8.96
C GLU A 91 -6.44 2.69 9.25
N LEU A 92 -6.63 3.82 8.55
CA LEU A 92 -5.85 5.03 8.82
C LEU A 92 -6.12 5.62 10.21
N PRO A 93 -7.40 5.79 10.66
CA PRO A 93 -7.68 6.20 12.02
C PRO A 93 -7.09 5.24 13.07
N TRP A 94 -7.12 3.94 12.79
CA TRP A 94 -6.52 2.94 13.67
C TRP A 94 -5.00 3.14 13.77
N CYS A 95 -4.31 3.31 12.65
CA CYS A 95 -2.87 3.55 12.61
C CYS A 95 -2.49 4.81 13.41
N ALA A 96 -3.21 5.91 13.19
CA ALA A 96 -3.01 7.16 13.94
C ALA A 96 -3.17 6.97 15.46
N ALA A 97 -4.20 6.23 15.89
CA ALA A 97 -4.46 5.96 17.30
C ALA A 97 -3.40 5.05 17.96
N HIS A 98 -2.70 4.22 17.18
CA HIS A 98 -1.73 3.24 17.69
C HIS A 98 -0.26 3.60 17.39
N GLY A 99 0.01 4.77 16.79
CA GLY A 99 1.36 5.19 16.44
C GLY A 99 2.01 4.30 15.36
N VAL A 100 1.20 3.70 14.49
CA VAL A 100 1.66 2.87 13.37
C VAL A 100 1.79 3.73 12.12
N GLY A 101 2.99 3.78 11.52
CA GLY A 101 3.25 4.56 10.31
C GLY A 101 2.53 3.97 9.09
N VAL A 102 2.14 4.84 8.14
CA VAL A 102 1.47 4.42 6.91
C VAL A 102 2.35 4.68 5.69
N ILE A 103 2.52 3.66 4.85
CA ILE A 103 3.22 3.75 3.56
C ILE A 103 2.19 3.45 2.46
N ALA A 104 1.47 4.48 1.99
CA ALA A 104 0.45 4.31 0.98
C ALA A 104 1.04 3.87 -0.37
N TYR A 105 0.44 2.87 -1.03
CA TYR A 105 0.81 2.50 -2.38
C TYR A 105 -0.26 2.88 -3.41
N SER A 106 0.15 3.00 -4.67
CA SER A 106 -0.69 3.41 -5.80
C SER A 106 -1.40 4.76 -5.62
N PRO A 107 -0.73 5.82 -5.12
CA PRO A 107 -1.37 7.13 -4.92
C PRO A 107 -1.89 7.74 -6.23
N MET A 108 -1.23 7.42 -7.37
CA MET A 108 -1.65 7.84 -8.71
C MET A 108 -2.50 6.80 -9.46
N GLN A 109 -2.96 5.75 -8.77
CA GLN A 109 -3.80 4.68 -9.33
C GLN A 109 -3.27 4.13 -10.66
N SER A 110 -2.03 3.61 -10.66
CA SER A 110 -1.38 3.01 -11.84
C SER A 110 -1.37 3.92 -13.07
N GLY A 111 -1.20 5.21 -12.84
CA GLY A 111 -1.12 6.24 -13.87
C GLY A 111 -2.45 6.89 -14.25
N LEU A 112 -3.61 6.41 -13.77
CA LEU A 112 -4.91 6.99 -14.08
C LEU A 112 -5.00 8.45 -13.63
N LEU A 113 -4.45 8.78 -12.46
CA LEU A 113 -4.40 10.14 -11.91
C LEU A 113 -3.14 10.88 -12.37
N THR A 114 -2.91 10.92 -13.68
CA THR A 114 -1.82 11.71 -14.30
C THR A 114 -2.33 12.50 -15.51
N ASP A 115 -1.60 13.54 -15.91
CA ASP A 115 -1.97 14.40 -17.04
C ASP A 115 -2.02 13.64 -18.37
N GLY A 116 -1.11 12.69 -18.55
CA GLY A 116 -0.99 11.93 -19.80
C GLY A 116 -1.96 10.75 -19.93
N PHE A 117 -2.85 10.50 -18.96
CA PHE A 117 -3.79 9.39 -19.04
C PHE A 117 -5.07 9.79 -19.81
N SER A 118 -5.59 8.87 -20.62
CA SER A 118 -6.85 9.01 -21.35
C SER A 118 -7.43 7.64 -21.72
N ALA A 119 -8.71 7.61 -22.12
CA ALA A 119 -9.33 6.40 -22.65
C ALA A 119 -8.60 5.87 -23.91
N ALA A 120 -8.15 6.79 -24.79
CA ALA A 120 -7.38 6.42 -25.98
C ALA A 120 -6.03 5.79 -25.59
N ARG A 121 -5.35 6.34 -24.57
CA ARG A 121 -4.10 5.76 -24.07
C ARG A 121 -4.33 4.37 -23.46
N LEU A 122 -5.40 4.18 -22.70
CA LEU A 122 -5.75 2.85 -22.18
C LEU A 122 -5.97 1.86 -23.31
N ALA A 123 -6.74 2.23 -24.35
CA ALA A 123 -7.02 1.38 -25.50
C ALA A 123 -5.76 1.01 -26.30
N ALA A 124 -4.74 1.87 -26.30
CA ALA A 124 -3.47 1.67 -26.99
C ALA A 124 -2.43 0.84 -26.23
N LEU A 125 -2.73 0.42 -24.98
CA LEU A 125 -1.84 -0.45 -24.21
C LEU A 125 -1.78 -1.87 -24.80
N PRO A 126 -0.69 -2.62 -24.57
CA PRO A 126 -0.61 -4.01 -24.97
C PRO A 126 -1.83 -4.83 -24.47
N PRO A 127 -2.32 -5.81 -25.23
CA PRO A 127 -3.54 -6.58 -24.88
C PRO A 127 -3.45 -7.32 -23.54
N ASP A 128 -2.26 -7.66 -23.09
CA ASP A 128 -1.96 -8.35 -21.83
C ASP A 128 -1.79 -7.40 -20.65
N ASP A 129 -1.83 -6.08 -20.86
CA ASP A 129 -1.74 -5.10 -19.77
C ASP A 129 -2.91 -5.29 -18.79
N TYR A 130 -2.58 -5.44 -17.51
CA TYR A 130 -3.56 -5.72 -16.46
C TYR A 130 -4.65 -4.64 -16.33
N ARG A 131 -4.38 -3.40 -16.77
CA ARG A 131 -5.35 -2.28 -16.74
C ARG A 131 -6.58 -2.56 -17.59
N HIS A 132 -6.47 -3.35 -18.67
CA HIS A 132 -7.65 -3.77 -19.45
C HIS A 132 -8.66 -4.59 -18.64
N ARG A 133 -8.24 -5.20 -17.53
CA ARG A 133 -9.07 -6.05 -16.66
C ARG A 133 -9.23 -5.47 -15.24
N GLY A 134 -8.50 -4.41 -14.93
CA GLY A 134 -8.52 -3.78 -13.62
C GLY A 134 -9.86 -3.06 -13.36
N SER A 135 -10.46 -3.28 -12.21
CA SER A 135 -11.77 -2.74 -11.84
C SER A 135 -11.87 -1.21 -11.94
N GLU A 136 -10.76 -0.51 -11.75
CA GLU A 136 -10.72 0.95 -11.81
C GLU A 136 -10.64 1.48 -13.27
N PHE A 137 -10.32 0.61 -14.22
CA PHE A 137 -10.15 0.91 -15.64
C PHE A 137 -11.27 0.33 -16.52
N THR A 138 -12.25 -0.32 -15.93
CA THR A 138 -13.38 -0.95 -16.63
C THR A 138 -14.71 -0.43 -16.08
N PRO A 139 -15.83 -0.54 -16.85
CA PRO A 139 -17.15 -0.23 -16.34
C PRO A 139 -17.51 -1.03 -15.07
N PRO A 140 -18.25 -0.43 -14.12
CA PRO A 140 -18.84 0.92 -14.19
C PRO A 140 -17.90 2.02 -13.66
N ARG A 141 -16.69 1.70 -13.16
CA ARG A 141 -15.84 2.64 -12.43
C ARG A 141 -15.01 3.56 -13.32
N PHE A 142 -14.68 3.14 -14.51
CA PHE A 142 -13.73 3.87 -15.36
C PHE A 142 -14.17 5.31 -15.69
N ALA A 143 -15.41 5.51 -16.13
CA ALA A 143 -15.90 6.84 -16.48
C ALA A 143 -15.95 7.81 -15.27
N PRO A 144 -16.49 7.41 -14.09
CA PRO A 144 -16.39 8.23 -12.88
C PRO A 144 -14.93 8.53 -12.45
N ASN A 145 -14.01 7.58 -12.60
CA ASN A 145 -12.60 7.78 -12.25
C ASN A 145 -11.93 8.80 -13.20
N LEU A 146 -12.23 8.78 -14.50
CA LEU A 146 -11.77 9.80 -15.43
C LEU A 146 -12.34 11.18 -15.09
N ALA A 147 -13.64 11.26 -14.78
CA ALA A 147 -14.27 12.51 -14.38
C ALA A 147 -13.63 13.10 -13.10
N LEU A 148 -13.29 12.24 -12.11
CA LEU A 148 -12.56 12.66 -10.91
C LEU A 148 -11.18 13.22 -11.30
N ARG A 149 -10.42 12.50 -12.13
CA ARG A 149 -9.11 12.94 -12.62
C ARG A 149 -9.22 14.30 -13.32
N ASP A 150 -10.21 14.48 -14.20
CA ASP A 150 -10.42 15.74 -14.92
C ASP A 150 -10.81 16.88 -13.96
N GLY A 151 -11.54 16.57 -12.88
CA GLY A 151 -11.84 17.51 -11.80
C GLY A 151 -10.62 17.98 -11.00
N LEU A 152 -9.51 17.23 -11.01
CA LEU A 152 -8.25 17.64 -10.38
C LEU A 152 -7.45 18.63 -11.26
N ALA A 153 -7.66 18.67 -12.57
CA ALA A 153 -6.90 19.51 -13.49
C ALA A 153 -6.97 21.01 -13.15
N PRO A 154 -8.14 21.63 -12.81
CA PRO A 154 -8.18 23.03 -12.37
C PRO A 154 -7.40 23.28 -11.08
N VAL A 155 -7.35 22.30 -10.17
CA VAL A 155 -6.56 22.40 -8.92
C VAL A 155 -5.08 22.42 -9.27
N ALA A 156 -4.62 21.45 -10.06
CA ALA A 156 -3.24 21.35 -10.53
C ALA A 156 -2.79 22.66 -11.22
N LYS A 157 -3.62 23.20 -12.13
CA LYS A 157 -3.36 24.45 -12.81
C LYS A 157 -3.18 25.64 -11.85
N ARG A 158 -4.05 25.76 -10.80
CA ARG A 158 -3.91 26.83 -9.80
C ARG A 158 -2.61 26.76 -9.02
N HIS A 159 -2.09 25.55 -8.78
CA HIS A 159 -0.87 25.32 -8.03
C HIS A 159 0.38 25.20 -8.91
N GLY A 160 0.24 25.32 -10.24
CA GLY A 160 1.37 25.21 -11.17
C GLY A 160 2.03 23.83 -11.17
N CYS A 161 1.27 22.77 -10.92
CA CYS A 161 1.77 21.40 -10.80
C CYS A 161 0.94 20.41 -11.64
N SER A 162 1.35 19.16 -11.70
CA SER A 162 0.66 18.08 -12.41
C SER A 162 -0.50 17.48 -11.59
N ILE A 163 -1.42 16.79 -12.25
CA ILE A 163 -2.49 16.02 -11.60
C ILE A 163 -1.89 14.94 -10.69
N GLY A 164 -0.77 14.30 -11.08
CA GLY A 164 -0.08 13.32 -10.28
C GLY A 164 0.43 13.88 -8.95
N GLU A 165 0.99 15.09 -8.97
CA GLU A 165 1.43 15.78 -7.75
C GLU A 165 0.25 16.11 -6.84
N ILE A 166 -0.90 16.53 -7.38
CA ILE A 166 -2.13 16.73 -6.59
C ILE A 166 -2.59 15.41 -5.96
N ALA A 167 -2.54 14.30 -6.70
CA ALA A 167 -2.94 12.99 -6.15
C ALA A 167 -2.03 12.55 -4.99
N ILE A 168 -0.72 12.79 -5.08
CA ILE A 168 0.24 12.51 -4.01
C ILE A 168 0.00 13.45 -2.82
N ALA A 169 -0.13 14.75 -3.06
CA ALA A 169 -0.39 15.74 -2.02
C ALA A 169 -1.69 15.43 -1.25
N TRP A 170 -2.73 14.96 -1.97
CA TRP A 170 -3.98 14.53 -1.35
C TRP A 170 -3.77 13.37 -0.37
N VAL A 171 -2.94 12.38 -0.72
CA VAL A 171 -2.60 11.27 0.18
C VAL A 171 -1.83 11.77 1.41
N LEU A 172 -0.85 12.66 1.21
CA LEU A 172 -0.04 13.21 2.29
C LEU A 172 -0.81 14.14 3.24
N ALA A 173 -1.97 14.66 2.82
CA ALA A 173 -2.81 15.51 3.65
C ALA A 173 -3.64 14.74 4.69
N TRP A 174 -3.66 13.40 4.64
CA TRP A 174 -4.40 12.59 5.60
C TRP A 174 -3.58 12.37 6.88
N PRO A 175 -4.21 12.53 8.05
CA PRO A 175 -3.56 12.22 9.32
C PRO A 175 -3.40 10.70 9.46
N ALA A 176 -2.17 10.24 9.57
CA ALA A 176 -1.81 8.85 9.84
C ALA A 176 -0.41 8.75 10.47
#